data_b85a452e0df19d63775a8f7b1e4d61b0
#
_entry.id   b85a452e0df19d63775a8f7b1e4d61b0
#
_cell.length_a   1.000
_cell.length_b   1.000
_cell.length_c   1.000
_cell.angle_alpha   90.00
_cell.angle_beta   90.00
_cell.angle_gamma   90.00
#
_symmetry.space_group_name_H-M   'P 1'
#
loop_
_entity.id
_entity.type
_entity.pdbx_description
1 polymer ?
#
loop_
_entity_poly.entity_id
_entity_poly.type
_entity_poly.pdbx_seq_one_letter_code
_entity_poly.pdbx_strand_id
1 'polypeptide(L)'
;MKEMNIPVGVSDFEEIRKNGYYYIDKSGLIGELLSRTGTKVTLITRPRRFGKTLGMSMLESFFDIRKDSRKLFEGLEIAENQALCDAWMNRYPTVSISFRQIDGLNFMDAYRQLVYEIALLYQKHAYLLNSQAISNQEKSLFQQISDRKAEKTDVLRSIQFLTLLLNKHYNKKVILLIDEYDVPVAKANNNGYYAEMLDVMKGLMQALKDNQALRFAVVTGCLKIAKESIFTGTNNFVSDTITNSRLSEYFGFVQSEVDQLLKDADLTEQADNIKKWYDGYHFGDFDVYCPWDVMNYMLELQRDPKAKPISYWKNTSDNAIIRSFIDYAGSTITKKLETLMAGGCIVERVDENLTYDYLHSSEDNLWSTLYLTGYLTKAREEDYKGELPDGMVALMIPNAEIKEIFETTVIKWFDDSTKKWNRNALFDAVWNGNSEGITKEMNALLRRTISYHDYREDFYHAFLAGIFTGAGYMVDSNKEHGEGRSDVVVYDSINARVAIFEAKYTKTLGNLESECEKALQQIDDRMYAKEYEDDYD
;
A
#
# COMPACT_ATOMS: atom_id res chain seq x y z
N MET A 1 8.91 28.45 10.56
CA MET A 1 8.84 27.39 9.53
C MET A 1 9.68 27.80 8.33
N LYS A 2 10.60 26.97 7.90
CA LYS A 2 11.44 27.20 6.73
C LYS A 2 10.76 26.57 5.50
N GLU A 3 10.60 27.35 4.44
CA GLU A 3 10.05 26.84 3.18
C GLU A 3 11.02 25.82 2.56
N MET A 4 10.50 24.66 2.22
CA MET A 4 11.26 23.57 1.63
C MET A 4 10.60 23.15 0.32
N ASN A 5 11.40 22.78 -0.67
CA ASN A 5 10.89 22.29 -1.94
C ASN A 5 10.55 20.79 -1.81
N ILE A 6 9.31 20.47 -1.43
CA ILE A 6 8.85 19.10 -1.14
C ILE A 6 8.42 18.39 -2.44
N PRO A 7 9.03 17.22 -2.81
CA PRO A 7 8.76 16.53 -4.08
C PRO A 7 7.55 15.58 -4.01
N VAL A 8 6.35 16.12 -3.80
CA VAL A 8 5.15 15.28 -3.83
C VAL A 8 4.82 14.89 -5.28
N GLY A 9 4.71 13.58 -5.55
CA GLY A 9 4.37 13.05 -6.86
C GLY A 9 5.56 12.95 -7.85
N VAL A 10 6.74 13.38 -7.47
CA VAL A 10 7.97 13.26 -8.27
C VAL A 10 8.70 11.98 -7.90
N SER A 11 8.88 11.08 -8.86
CA SER A 11 9.60 9.81 -8.67
C SER A 11 10.85 9.69 -9.56
N ASP A 12 11.22 10.75 -10.25
CA ASP A 12 12.45 10.84 -11.03
C ASP A 12 13.57 11.44 -10.16
N PHE A 13 14.61 10.64 -9.91
CA PHE A 13 15.74 11.03 -9.08
C PHE A 13 16.53 12.22 -9.68
N GLU A 14 16.71 12.21 -11.00
CA GLU A 14 17.42 13.26 -11.72
C GLU A 14 16.67 14.60 -11.62
N GLU A 15 15.33 14.57 -11.75
CA GLU A 15 14.47 15.74 -11.56
C GLU A 15 14.56 16.28 -10.13
N ILE A 16 14.49 15.39 -9.12
CA ILE A 16 14.61 15.77 -7.71
C ILE A 16 15.93 16.49 -7.44
N ARG A 17 17.03 15.92 -7.88
CA ARG A 17 18.36 16.47 -7.61
C ARG A 17 18.66 17.75 -8.40
N LYS A 18 18.22 17.84 -9.65
CA LYS A 18 18.43 19.04 -10.50
C LYS A 18 17.62 20.25 -10.04
N ASN A 19 16.41 20.02 -9.56
CA ASN A 19 15.52 21.10 -9.14
C ASN A 19 15.67 21.47 -7.65
N GLY A 20 16.59 20.83 -6.93
CA GLY A 20 16.83 21.13 -5.51
C GLY A 20 15.66 20.77 -4.61
N TYR A 21 14.89 19.76 -4.96
CA TYR A 21 13.88 19.20 -4.07
C TYR A 21 14.53 18.57 -2.85
N TYR A 22 13.81 18.58 -1.73
CA TYR A 22 14.28 17.90 -0.52
C TYR A 22 14.34 16.38 -0.79
N TYR A 23 15.51 15.81 -0.54
CA TYR A 23 15.76 14.40 -0.77
C TYR A 23 16.31 13.74 0.49
N ILE A 24 15.63 12.71 0.97
CA ILE A 24 16.15 11.84 2.04
C ILE A 24 17.04 10.80 1.38
N ASP A 25 18.31 10.78 1.77
CA ASP A 25 19.34 9.98 1.11
C ASP A 25 19.11 8.48 1.33
N LYS A 26 18.91 7.77 0.23
CA LYS A 26 18.80 6.31 0.16
C LYS A 26 19.87 5.71 -0.77
N SER A 27 20.92 6.46 -1.06
CA SER A 27 21.96 6.02 -1.99
C SER A 27 22.80 4.87 -1.47
N GLY A 28 22.81 4.61 -0.16
CA GLY A 28 23.38 3.41 0.43
C GLY A 28 22.84 2.10 -0.14
N LEU A 29 21.59 2.10 -0.67
CA LEU A 29 21.01 0.97 -1.43
C LEU A 29 21.95 0.47 -2.54
N ILE A 30 22.66 1.37 -3.23
CA ILE A 30 23.60 1.02 -4.31
C ILE A 30 24.73 0.17 -3.76
N GLY A 31 25.33 0.61 -2.64
CA GLY A 31 26.40 -0.11 -1.97
C GLY A 31 25.97 -1.50 -1.54
N GLU A 32 24.78 -1.59 -0.92
CA GLU A 32 24.24 -2.87 -0.44
C GLU A 32 23.91 -3.85 -1.58
N LEU A 33 23.36 -3.38 -2.69
CA LEU A 33 23.13 -4.21 -3.87
C LEU A 33 24.45 -4.73 -4.49
N LEU A 34 25.51 -3.93 -4.46
CA LEU A 34 26.82 -4.29 -5.03
C LEU A 34 27.69 -5.13 -4.07
N SER A 35 27.37 -5.16 -2.78
CA SER A 35 28.09 -5.97 -1.77
C SER A 35 28.04 -7.47 -2.06
N ARG A 36 26.97 -7.95 -2.69
CA ARG A 36 26.73 -9.37 -3.03
C ARG A 36 27.04 -9.64 -4.51
N THR A 37 28.29 -9.78 -4.84
CA THR A 37 28.76 -9.99 -6.22
C THR A 37 28.23 -11.24 -6.92
N GLY A 38 27.76 -12.25 -6.17
CA GLY A 38 27.19 -13.50 -6.68
C GLY A 38 25.72 -13.45 -7.06
N THR A 39 24.97 -12.44 -6.60
CA THR A 39 23.53 -12.32 -6.89
C THR A 39 23.32 -11.83 -8.31
N LYS A 40 22.53 -12.58 -9.10
CA LYS A 40 22.19 -12.22 -10.47
C LYS A 40 20.88 -11.45 -10.57
N VAL A 41 19.91 -11.80 -9.76
CA VAL A 41 18.60 -11.15 -9.74
C VAL A 41 18.21 -10.86 -8.30
N THR A 42 17.91 -9.60 -7.99
CA THR A 42 17.33 -9.18 -6.72
C THR A 42 15.89 -8.74 -6.97
N LEU A 43 14.93 -9.46 -6.39
CA LEU A 43 13.54 -9.05 -6.32
C LEU A 43 13.32 -8.31 -5.00
N ILE A 44 12.77 -7.10 -5.07
CA ILE A 44 12.44 -6.27 -3.91
C ILE A 44 10.93 -6.06 -3.90
N THR A 45 10.27 -6.59 -2.88
CA THR A 45 8.84 -6.38 -2.70
C THR A 45 8.58 -5.52 -1.48
N ARG A 46 7.88 -4.40 -1.70
CA ARG A 46 7.46 -3.46 -0.65
C ARG A 46 6.05 -2.96 -0.97
N PRO A 47 5.27 -2.56 0.02
CA PRO A 47 3.97 -1.94 -0.21
C PRO A 47 4.08 -0.75 -1.17
N ARG A 48 2.96 -0.31 -1.69
CA ARG A 48 2.91 0.89 -2.54
C ARG A 48 3.39 2.10 -1.74
N ARG A 49 4.04 3.09 -2.42
CA ARG A 49 4.47 4.39 -1.86
C ARG A 49 5.67 4.37 -0.91
N PHE A 50 6.35 3.25 -0.82
CA PHE A 50 7.60 3.11 -0.06
C PHE A 50 8.86 3.39 -0.89
N GLY A 51 8.79 4.22 -1.94
CA GLY A 51 9.97 4.73 -2.65
C GLY A 51 10.56 3.81 -3.73
N LYS A 52 9.91 2.67 -4.08
CA LYS A 52 10.45 1.71 -5.08
C LYS A 52 10.84 2.37 -6.41
N THR A 53 9.93 3.09 -7.03
CA THR A 53 10.16 3.75 -8.33
C THR A 53 11.25 4.80 -8.27
N LEU A 54 11.33 5.59 -7.18
CA LEU A 54 12.40 6.55 -6.97
C LEU A 54 13.76 5.85 -6.81
N GLY A 55 13.80 4.75 -6.05
CA GLY A 55 14.99 3.91 -5.94
C GLY A 55 15.45 3.37 -7.29
N MET A 56 14.53 2.91 -8.15
CA MET A 56 14.85 2.43 -9.51
C MET A 56 15.37 3.56 -10.40
N SER A 57 14.80 4.76 -10.33
CA SER A 57 15.30 5.95 -11.05
C SER A 57 16.70 6.36 -10.58
N MET A 58 16.97 6.27 -9.27
CA MET A 58 18.32 6.49 -8.71
C MET A 58 19.31 5.47 -9.25
N LEU A 59 18.97 4.17 -9.26
CA LEU A 59 19.82 3.12 -9.80
C LEU A 59 20.11 3.31 -11.29
N GLU A 60 19.10 3.67 -12.09
CA GLU A 60 19.28 4.01 -13.51
C GLU A 60 20.24 5.18 -13.69
N SER A 61 20.05 6.25 -12.90
CA SER A 61 20.95 7.41 -12.96
C SER A 61 22.38 7.06 -12.58
N PHE A 62 22.58 6.16 -11.61
CA PHE A 62 23.92 5.75 -11.18
C PHE A 62 24.62 4.87 -12.20
N PHE A 63 23.93 3.90 -12.80
CA PHE A 63 24.60 2.88 -13.62
C PHE A 63 24.71 3.22 -15.10
N ASP A 64 23.73 3.96 -15.67
CA ASP A 64 23.61 4.11 -17.12
C ASP A 64 24.82 4.81 -17.73
N ILE A 65 25.53 4.09 -18.61
CA ILE A 65 26.72 4.54 -19.34
C ILE A 65 26.48 5.77 -20.23
N ARG A 66 25.22 6.07 -20.55
CA ARG A 66 24.82 7.21 -21.37
C ARG A 66 24.70 8.51 -20.58
N LYS A 67 24.73 8.43 -19.24
CA LYS A 67 24.56 9.57 -18.33
C LYS A 67 25.91 10.06 -17.79
N ASP A 68 25.93 11.30 -17.32
CA ASP A 68 26.96 11.84 -16.43
C ASP A 68 26.26 12.33 -15.16
N SER A 69 26.30 11.51 -14.14
CA SER A 69 25.48 11.68 -12.94
C SER A 69 26.28 12.12 -11.71
N ARG A 70 27.58 12.40 -11.81
CA ARG A 70 28.42 12.75 -10.64
C ARG A 70 27.80 13.86 -9.79
N LYS A 71 27.32 14.93 -10.42
CA LYS A 71 26.69 16.06 -9.72
C LYS A 71 25.38 15.68 -9.01
N LEU A 72 24.66 14.67 -9.51
CA LEU A 72 23.40 14.22 -8.89
C LEU A 72 23.65 13.51 -7.57
N PHE A 73 24.79 12.86 -7.43
CA PHE A 73 25.18 12.11 -6.23
C PHE A 73 26.08 12.89 -5.27
N GLU A 74 26.47 14.12 -5.62
CA GLU A 74 27.30 14.97 -4.75
C GLU A 74 26.60 15.20 -3.40
N GLY A 75 27.35 14.94 -2.31
CA GLY A 75 26.85 15.06 -0.94
C GLY A 75 25.97 13.91 -0.45
N LEU A 76 25.80 12.85 -1.24
CA LEU A 76 25.09 11.63 -0.82
C LEU A 76 26.09 10.58 -0.31
N GLU A 77 25.61 9.68 0.55
CA GLU A 77 26.39 8.60 1.19
C GLU A 77 27.23 7.80 0.19
N ILE A 78 26.66 7.42 -0.95
CA ILE A 78 27.38 6.62 -1.96
C ILE A 78 28.59 7.35 -2.54
N ALA A 79 28.58 8.69 -2.56
CA ALA A 79 29.68 9.48 -3.09
C ALA A 79 30.94 9.42 -2.18
N GLU A 80 30.78 9.05 -0.92
CA GLU A 80 31.89 8.84 0.00
C GLU A 80 32.72 7.60 -0.38
N ASN A 81 32.09 6.62 -1.07
CA ASN A 81 32.79 5.43 -1.58
C ASN A 81 33.33 5.66 -2.99
N GLN A 82 34.43 6.42 -3.09
CA GLN A 82 35.04 6.78 -4.36
C GLN A 82 35.41 5.56 -5.22
N ALA A 83 35.93 4.50 -4.61
CA ALA A 83 36.31 3.28 -5.34
C ALA A 83 35.12 2.61 -6.02
N LEU A 84 33.96 2.57 -5.34
CA LEU A 84 32.73 2.05 -5.89
C LEU A 84 32.20 2.95 -7.02
N CYS A 85 32.21 4.27 -6.79
CA CYS A 85 31.80 5.24 -7.81
C CYS A 85 32.65 5.13 -9.09
N ASP A 86 33.97 5.04 -8.97
CA ASP A 86 34.88 4.92 -10.12
C ASP A 86 34.68 3.61 -10.90
N ALA A 87 34.32 2.53 -10.21
CA ALA A 87 34.11 1.22 -10.83
C ALA A 87 32.74 1.09 -11.51
N TRP A 88 31.69 1.77 -10.99
CA TRP A 88 30.30 1.48 -11.36
C TRP A 88 29.51 2.67 -11.91
N MET A 89 29.77 3.90 -11.43
CA MET A 89 28.97 5.06 -11.83
C MET A 89 29.13 5.36 -13.31
N ASN A 90 28.00 5.30 -14.04
CA ASN A 90 27.93 5.53 -15.49
C ASN A 90 28.87 4.62 -16.31
N ARG A 91 29.00 3.36 -15.89
CA ARG A 91 29.92 2.39 -16.52
C ARG A 91 29.24 1.26 -17.27
N TYR A 92 27.92 1.07 -17.09
CA TYR A 92 27.22 -0.08 -17.65
C TYR A 92 26.06 0.34 -18.55
N PRO A 93 25.86 -0.32 -19.70
CA PRO A 93 24.59 -0.17 -20.42
C PRO A 93 23.45 -0.63 -19.50
N THR A 94 22.42 0.20 -19.39
CA THR A 94 21.30 -0.03 -18.46
C THR A 94 20.00 -0.03 -19.24
N VAL A 95 19.18 -1.05 -19.01
CA VAL A 95 17.80 -1.15 -19.49
C VAL A 95 16.88 -0.94 -18.30
N SER A 96 16.01 0.06 -18.39
CA SER A 96 15.02 0.38 -17.36
C SER A 96 13.62 0.38 -17.97
N ILE A 97 12.72 -0.43 -17.41
CA ILE A 97 11.32 -0.54 -17.83
C ILE A 97 10.41 -0.59 -16.60
N SER A 98 9.29 0.13 -16.67
CA SER A 98 8.22 0.06 -15.67
C SER A 98 6.94 -0.48 -16.29
N PHE A 99 6.29 -1.40 -15.60
CA PHE A 99 5.01 -1.96 -16.03
C PHE A 99 3.81 -1.29 -15.35
N ARG A 100 4.02 -0.17 -14.66
CA ARG A 100 3.01 0.57 -13.89
C ARG A 100 1.76 0.94 -14.70
N GLN A 101 1.94 1.30 -15.98
CA GLN A 101 0.87 1.81 -16.83
C GLN A 101 0.09 0.71 -17.58
N ILE A 102 0.51 -0.55 -17.45
CA ILE A 102 -0.14 -1.64 -18.17
C ILE A 102 -1.44 -2.01 -17.48
N ASP A 103 -2.55 -1.61 -18.08
CA ASP A 103 -3.91 -1.82 -17.62
C ASP A 103 -4.84 -1.98 -18.84
N GLY A 104 -6.02 -2.56 -18.63
CA GLY A 104 -7.04 -2.72 -19.67
C GLY A 104 -8.24 -3.48 -19.14
N LEU A 105 -9.43 -3.17 -19.67
CA LEU A 105 -10.65 -3.88 -19.32
C LEU A 105 -10.67 -5.33 -19.85
N ASN A 106 -9.80 -5.63 -20.81
CA ASN A 106 -9.61 -6.96 -21.39
C ASN A 106 -8.14 -7.17 -21.74
N PHE A 107 -7.79 -8.43 -22.03
CA PHE A 107 -6.42 -8.82 -22.36
C PHE A 107 -5.84 -8.03 -23.55
N MET A 108 -6.60 -7.83 -24.62
CA MET A 108 -6.09 -7.19 -25.83
C MET A 108 -5.70 -5.72 -25.61
N ASP A 109 -6.46 -5.00 -24.78
CA ASP A 109 -6.16 -3.61 -24.46
C ASP A 109 -4.92 -3.51 -23.59
N ALA A 110 -4.80 -4.34 -22.55
CA ALA A 110 -3.61 -4.41 -21.71
C ALA A 110 -2.36 -4.85 -22.50
N TYR A 111 -2.50 -5.82 -23.40
CA TYR A 111 -1.40 -6.28 -24.26
C TYR A 111 -0.92 -5.18 -25.22
N ARG A 112 -1.84 -4.40 -25.80
CA ARG A 112 -1.46 -3.23 -26.64
C ARG A 112 -0.66 -2.19 -25.87
N GLN A 113 -1.04 -1.93 -24.62
CA GLN A 113 -0.25 -1.02 -23.76
C GLN A 113 1.13 -1.58 -23.47
N LEU A 114 1.24 -2.89 -23.18
CA LEU A 114 2.54 -3.55 -23.01
C LEU A 114 3.42 -3.39 -24.25
N VAL A 115 2.88 -3.65 -25.44
CA VAL A 115 3.60 -3.50 -26.71
C VAL A 115 4.03 -2.05 -26.91
N TYR A 116 3.22 -1.08 -26.50
CA TYR A 116 3.55 0.33 -26.57
C TYR A 116 4.74 0.69 -25.65
N GLU A 117 4.71 0.23 -24.40
CA GLU A 117 5.82 0.47 -23.45
C GLU A 117 7.15 -0.17 -23.92
N ILE A 118 7.07 -1.37 -24.47
CA ILE A 118 8.25 -2.02 -25.09
C ILE A 118 8.76 -1.21 -26.28
N ALA A 119 7.87 -0.71 -27.13
CA ALA A 119 8.28 0.13 -28.27
C ALA A 119 8.96 1.43 -27.81
N LEU A 120 8.44 2.09 -26.77
CA LEU A 120 9.09 3.27 -26.17
C LEU A 120 10.47 2.93 -25.60
N LEU A 121 10.61 1.77 -24.94
CA LEU A 121 11.93 1.30 -24.49
C LEU A 121 12.91 1.17 -25.64
N TYR A 122 12.50 0.56 -26.76
CA TYR A 122 13.34 0.42 -27.97
C TYR A 122 13.71 1.77 -28.58
N GLN A 123 12.75 2.72 -28.65
CA GLN A 123 13.00 4.07 -29.14
C GLN A 123 14.08 4.82 -28.34
N LYS A 124 14.14 4.63 -27.02
CA LYS A 124 15.24 5.16 -26.16
C LYS A 124 16.62 4.62 -26.57
N HIS A 125 16.65 3.49 -27.26
CA HIS A 125 17.87 2.82 -27.74
C HIS A 125 18.02 2.83 -29.27
N ALA A 126 17.33 3.73 -29.99
CA ALA A 126 17.33 3.81 -31.45
C ALA A 126 18.75 3.99 -32.07
N TYR A 127 19.72 4.51 -31.31
CA TYR A 127 21.10 4.61 -31.69
C TYR A 127 21.74 3.26 -32.05
N LEU A 128 21.21 2.14 -31.56
CA LEU A 128 21.67 0.79 -31.87
C LEU A 128 21.51 0.45 -33.37
N LEU A 129 20.57 1.08 -34.08
CA LEU A 129 20.41 0.91 -35.54
C LEU A 129 21.65 1.37 -36.31
N ASN A 130 22.45 2.28 -35.76
CA ASN A 130 23.69 2.75 -36.36
C ASN A 130 24.92 1.94 -35.91
N SER A 131 24.75 0.94 -35.06
CA SER A 131 25.87 0.13 -34.54
C SER A 131 26.43 -0.80 -35.61
N GLN A 132 27.74 -0.86 -35.69
CA GLN A 132 28.47 -1.80 -36.58
C GLN A 132 28.52 -3.22 -35.98
N ALA A 133 28.32 -3.36 -34.68
CA ALA A 133 28.34 -4.65 -33.99
C ALA A 133 27.04 -5.45 -34.14
N ILE A 134 25.99 -4.85 -34.71
CA ILE A 134 24.65 -5.41 -34.85
C ILE A 134 24.38 -5.72 -36.33
N SER A 135 23.98 -6.94 -36.63
CA SER A 135 23.66 -7.41 -37.97
C SER A 135 22.39 -6.76 -38.54
N ASN A 136 22.26 -6.77 -39.88
CA ASN A 136 21.07 -6.23 -40.53
C ASN A 136 19.78 -6.95 -40.15
N GLN A 137 19.83 -8.27 -39.89
CA GLN A 137 18.68 -9.03 -39.41
C GLN A 137 18.24 -8.56 -38.00
N GLU A 138 19.18 -8.35 -37.08
CA GLU A 138 18.92 -7.85 -35.76
C GLU A 138 18.37 -6.41 -35.79
N LYS A 139 18.88 -5.55 -36.67
CA LYS A 139 18.34 -4.21 -36.90
C LYS A 139 16.90 -4.25 -37.44
N SER A 140 16.60 -5.19 -38.33
CA SER A 140 15.26 -5.39 -38.85
C SER A 140 14.29 -5.80 -37.75
N LEU A 141 14.64 -6.75 -36.87
CA LEU A 141 13.81 -7.15 -35.74
C LEU A 141 13.66 -6.01 -34.72
N PHE A 142 14.75 -5.28 -34.42
CA PHE A 142 14.70 -4.10 -33.57
C PHE A 142 13.66 -3.08 -34.08
N GLN A 143 13.69 -2.81 -35.40
CA GLN A 143 12.75 -1.87 -36.02
C GLN A 143 11.30 -2.36 -35.94
N GLN A 144 11.06 -3.65 -36.19
CA GLN A 144 9.71 -4.23 -36.07
C GLN A 144 9.13 -4.08 -34.65
N ILE A 145 9.96 -4.31 -33.62
CA ILE A 145 9.53 -4.12 -32.21
C ILE A 145 9.26 -2.64 -31.94
N SER A 146 10.18 -1.76 -32.36
CA SER A 146 10.04 -0.31 -32.18
C SER A 146 8.80 0.26 -32.89
N ASP A 147 8.44 -0.30 -34.07
CA ASP A 147 7.27 0.10 -34.86
C ASP A 147 5.98 -0.61 -34.40
N ARG A 148 6.02 -1.47 -33.40
CA ARG A 148 4.89 -2.28 -32.90
C ARG A 148 4.33 -3.25 -33.97
N LYS A 149 5.20 -3.79 -34.82
CA LYS A 149 4.87 -4.73 -35.89
C LYS A 149 5.43 -6.13 -35.64
N ALA A 150 6.09 -6.33 -34.51
CA ALA A 150 6.68 -7.62 -34.16
C ALA A 150 5.61 -8.64 -33.76
N GLU A 151 5.87 -9.91 -34.06
CA GLU A 151 5.06 -11.05 -33.62
C GLU A 151 5.06 -11.19 -32.09
N LYS A 152 4.01 -11.80 -31.52
CA LYS A 152 3.90 -12.00 -30.05
C LYS A 152 5.16 -12.66 -29.48
N THR A 153 5.71 -13.66 -30.14
CA THR A 153 6.93 -14.36 -29.70
C THR A 153 8.14 -13.45 -29.59
N ASP A 154 8.28 -12.49 -30.49
CA ASP A 154 9.38 -11.51 -30.48
C ASP A 154 9.17 -10.45 -29.40
N VAL A 155 7.93 -10.04 -29.17
CA VAL A 155 7.56 -9.17 -28.04
C VAL A 155 7.91 -9.83 -26.71
N LEU A 156 7.58 -11.12 -26.52
CA LEU A 156 7.89 -11.85 -25.28
C LEU A 156 9.39 -11.99 -25.01
N ARG A 157 10.22 -11.96 -26.06
CA ARG A 157 11.69 -12.03 -25.97
C ARG A 157 12.39 -10.68 -26.07
N SER A 158 11.65 -9.60 -26.24
CA SER A 158 12.17 -8.26 -26.55
C SER A 158 13.18 -7.75 -25.51
N ILE A 159 12.91 -7.92 -24.21
CA ILE A 159 13.82 -7.47 -23.15
C ILE A 159 15.14 -8.23 -23.23
N GLN A 160 15.12 -9.56 -23.39
CA GLN A 160 16.33 -10.37 -23.56
C GLN A 160 17.10 -9.95 -24.81
N PHE A 161 16.40 -9.77 -25.92
CA PHE A 161 16.99 -9.36 -27.18
C PHE A 161 17.68 -7.98 -27.07
N LEU A 162 17.03 -7.01 -26.43
CA LEU A 162 17.64 -5.69 -26.21
C LEU A 162 18.94 -5.78 -25.39
N THR A 163 18.94 -6.62 -24.33
CA THR A 163 20.17 -6.81 -23.53
C THR A 163 21.32 -7.43 -24.36
N LEU A 164 21.01 -8.35 -25.27
CA LEU A 164 22.00 -8.91 -26.19
C LEU A 164 22.57 -7.86 -27.14
N LEU A 165 21.73 -7.00 -27.73
CA LEU A 165 22.16 -5.93 -28.61
C LEU A 165 23.04 -4.91 -27.90
N LEU A 166 22.67 -4.51 -26.67
CA LEU A 166 23.47 -3.60 -25.85
C LEU A 166 24.81 -4.21 -25.47
N ASN A 167 24.82 -5.49 -25.11
CA ASN A 167 26.06 -6.21 -24.81
C ASN A 167 27.00 -6.24 -26.02
N LYS A 168 26.48 -6.50 -27.23
CA LYS A 168 27.27 -6.44 -28.49
C LYS A 168 27.79 -5.04 -28.77
N HIS A 169 26.95 -4.02 -28.64
CA HIS A 169 27.33 -2.64 -28.98
C HIS A 169 28.40 -2.08 -28.04
N TYR A 170 28.24 -2.28 -26.71
CA TYR A 170 29.18 -1.72 -25.72
C TYR A 170 30.31 -2.67 -25.33
N ASN A 171 30.27 -3.92 -25.78
CA ASN A 171 31.13 -5.01 -25.30
C ASN A 171 31.19 -5.08 -23.77
N LYS A 172 30.04 -4.83 -23.12
CA LYS A 172 29.87 -4.82 -21.67
C LYS A 172 28.54 -5.49 -21.28
N LYS A 173 28.55 -6.19 -20.14
CA LYS A 173 27.32 -6.74 -19.58
C LYS A 173 26.35 -5.64 -19.18
N VAL A 174 25.05 -5.93 -19.26
CA VAL A 174 23.93 -5.00 -19.09
C VAL A 174 23.37 -5.11 -17.68
N ILE A 175 22.96 -3.99 -17.10
CA ILE A 175 22.14 -3.94 -15.91
C ILE A 175 20.69 -3.80 -16.34
N LEU A 176 19.79 -4.64 -15.78
CA LEU A 176 18.37 -4.65 -16.09
C LEU A 176 17.56 -4.24 -14.86
N LEU A 177 16.79 -3.17 -15.00
CA LEU A 177 15.93 -2.61 -13.97
C LEU A 177 14.47 -2.77 -14.42
N ILE A 178 13.68 -3.51 -13.64
CA ILE A 178 12.24 -3.76 -13.92
C ILE A 178 11.42 -3.27 -12.73
N ASP A 179 10.62 -2.23 -12.95
CA ASP A 179 9.77 -1.67 -11.91
C ASP A 179 8.31 -2.12 -12.05
N GLU A 180 7.67 -2.39 -10.91
CA GLU A 180 6.25 -2.78 -10.79
C GLU A 180 5.87 -3.98 -11.68
N TYR A 181 6.68 -5.06 -11.64
CA TYR A 181 6.52 -6.24 -12.48
C TYR A 181 5.19 -6.98 -12.29
N ASP A 182 4.58 -6.86 -11.13
CA ASP A 182 3.35 -7.55 -10.73
C ASP A 182 2.06 -6.79 -11.09
N VAL A 183 2.15 -5.51 -11.44
CA VAL A 183 0.98 -4.67 -11.75
C VAL A 183 0.14 -5.22 -12.92
N PRO A 184 0.70 -5.66 -14.07
CA PRO A 184 -0.12 -6.20 -15.15
C PRO A 184 -0.93 -7.43 -14.74
N VAL A 185 -0.33 -8.29 -13.91
CA VAL A 185 -0.97 -9.52 -13.42
C VAL A 185 -2.04 -9.20 -12.37
N ALA A 186 -1.78 -8.25 -11.48
CA ALA A 186 -2.75 -7.78 -10.50
C ALA A 186 -4.00 -7.19 -11.16
N LYS A 187 -3.81 -6.33 -12.18
CA LYS A 187 -4.90 -5.73 -12.96
C LYS A 187 -5.69 -6.77 -13.76
N ALA A 188 -4.98 -7.74 -14.35
CA ALA A 188 -5.58 -8.84 -15.08
C ALA A 188 -6.46 -9.73 -14.19
N ASN A 189 -6.06 -9.95 -12.93
CA ASN A 189 -6.85 -10.70 -11.96
C ASN A 189 -8.20 -10.01 -11.68
N ASN A 190 -8.17 -8.69 -11.47
CA ASN A 190 -9.39 -7.91 -11.22
C ASN A 190 -10.34 -7.89 -12.43
N ASN A 191 -9.82 -8.03 -13.65
CA ASN A 191 -10.57 -7.92 -14.90
C ASN A 191 -10.80 -9.27 -15.62
N GLY A 192 -10.40 -10.41 -15.00
CA GLY A 192 -10.74 -11.75 -15.45
C GLY A 192 -9.90 -12.32 -16.61
N TYR A 193 -8.71 -11.74 -16.90
CA TYR A 193 -7.77 -12.25 -17.93
C TYR A 193 -6.39 -12.60 -17.35
N TYR A 194 -6.38 -13.09 -16.10
CA TYR A 194 -5.18 -13.40 -15.33
C TYR A 194 -4.23 -14.36 -16.06
N ALA A 195 -4.75 -15.49 -16.55
CA ALA A 195 -3.92 -16.55 -17.14
C ALA A 195 -3.17 -16.06 -18.39
N GLU A 196 -3.82 -15.30 -19.26
CA GLU A 196 -3.23 -14.76 -20.48
C GLU A 196 -2.13 -13.73 -20.18
N MET A 197 -2.37 -12.85 -19.21
CA MET A 197 -1.36 -11.84 -18.83
C MET A 197 -0.20 -12.47 -18.10
N LEU A 198 -0.44 -13.47 -17.27
CA LEU A 198 0.61 -14.23 -16.59
C LEU A 198 1.55 -14.92 -17.59
N ASP A 199 1.01 -15.52 -18.66
CA ASP A 199 1.79 -16.13 -19.74
C ASP A 199 2.71 -15.11 -20.42
N VAL A 200 2.18 -13.92 -20.71
CA VAL A 200 2.96 -12.80 -21.28
C VAL A 200 4.08 -12.38 -20.34
N MET A 201 3.80 -12.18 -19.06
CA MET A 201 4.81 -11.78 -18.08
C MET A 201 5.88 -12.87 -17.89
N LYS A 202 5.50 -14.15 -17.88
CA LYS A 202 6.47 -15.28 -17.86
C LYS A 202 7.41 -15.22 -19.08
N GLY A 203 6.89 -14.90 -20.26
CA GLY A 203 7.69 -14.75 -21.48
C GLY A 203 8.71 -13.62 -21.37
N LEU A 204 8.29 -12.45 -20.91
CA LEU A 204 9.19 -11.29 -20.73
C LEU A 204 10.27 -11.54 -19.67
N MET A 205 9.91 -12.20 -18.56
CA MET A 205 10.85 -12.52 -17.47
C MET A 205 11.88 -13.61 -17.85
N GLN A 206 11.77 -14.26 -19.02
CA GLN A 206 12.86 -15.10 -19.55
C GLN A 206 14.18 -14.31 -19.70
N ALA A 207 14.09 -12.99 -19.84
CA ALA A 207 15.28 -12.11 -19.84
C ALA A 207 16.15 -12.23 -18.59
N LEU A 208 15.59 -12.71 -17.47
CA LEU A 208 16.29 -12.92 -16.19
C LEU A 208 16.94 -14.31 -16.07
N LYS A 209 16.56 -15.26 -16.95
CA LYS A 209 17.00 -16.67 -16.89
C LYS A 209 18.16 -16.88 -17.85
N ASP A 210 19.25 -17.45 -17.34
CA ASP A 210 20.44 -17.86 -18.12
C ASP A 210 20.94 -16.83 -19.15
N ASN A 211 20.64 -15.56 -18.91
CA ASN A 211 21.03 -14.46 -19.78
C ASN A 211 22.48 -14.03 -19.51
N GLN A 212 23.39 -14.48 -20.36
CA GLN A 212 24.83 -14.18 -20.22
C GLN A 212 25.20 -12.72 -20.47
N ALA A 213 24.32 -11.97 -21.16
CA ALA A 213 24.48 -10.54 -21.37
C ALA A 213 24.27 -9.73 -20.08
N LEU A 214 23.57 -10.29 -19.07
CA LEU A 214 23.33 -9.58 -17.83
C LEU A 214 24.55 -9.54 -16.90
N ARG A 215 24.81 -8.35 -16.34
CA ARG A 215 25.64 -8.19 -15.15
C ARG A 215 24.86 -8.60 -13.90
N PHE A 216 23.73 -7.95 -13.69
CA PHE A 216 22.68 -8.30 -12.72
C PHE A 216 21.36 -7.61 -13.11
N ALA A 217 20.29 -7.98 -12.43
CA ALA A 217 18.98 -7.34 -12.53
C ALA A 217 18.41 -6.98 -11.15
N VAL A 218 17.67 -5.88 -11.10
CA VAL A 218 16.83 -5.50 -9.95
C VAL A 218 15.39 -5.43 -10.44
N VAL A 219 14.50 -6.10 -9.71
CA VAL A 219 13.07 -6.16 -10.01
C VAL A 219 12.30 -5.67 -8.80
N THR A 220 11.33 -4.79 -9.00
CA THR A 220 10.47 -4.30 -7.90
C THR A 220 9.01 -4.62 -8.15
N GLY A 221 8.27 -4.86 -7.06
CA GLY A 221 6.83 -5.09 -7.06
C GLY A 221 6.22 -4.95 -5.66
N CYS A 222 4.93 -5.20 -5.55
CA CYS A 222 4.24 -5.26 -4.25
C CYS A 222 4.26 -6.68 -3.68
N LEU A 223 3.97 -7.69 -4.51
CA LEU A 223 3.92 -9.09 -4.10
C LEU A 223 4.96 -9.94 -4.82
N LYS A 224 5.39 -11.02 -4.15
CA LYS A 224 6.25 -12.03 -4.76
C LYS A 224 5.37 -13.10 -5.42
N ILE A 225 5.14 -12.99 -6.73
CA ILE A 225 4.38 -13.99 -7.51
C ILE A 225 5.28 -15.22 -7.75
N ALA A 226 5.55 -15.99 -6.71
CA ALA A 226 6.55 -17.07 -6.74
C ALA A 226 5.97 -18.41 -7.20
N LYS A 227 4.74 -18.75 -6.79
CA LYS A 227 4.09 -20.04 -7.12
C LYS A 227 3.82 -20.20 -8.63
N GLU A 228 3.72 -19.09 -9.34
CA GLU A 228 3.41 -19.05 -10.78
C GLU A 228 4.62 -19.25 -11.69
N SER A 229 5.76 -19.72 -11.16
CA SER A 229 6.97 -20.02 -11.93
C SER A 229 7.55 -18.87 -12.79
N ILE A 230 7.20 -17.60 -12.52
CA ILE A 230 7.80 -16.46 -13.21
C ILE A 230 9.33 -16.47 -13.04
N PHE A 231 9.80 -16.75 -11.84
CA PHE A 231 11.22 -16.81 -11.50
C PHE A 231 11.80 -18.23 -11.40
N THR A 232 11.01 -19.28 -11.70
CA THR A 232 11.49 -20.68 -11.66
C THR A 232 12.61 -20.89 -12.68
N GLY A 233 13.71 -21.49 -12.25
CA GLY A 233 14.90 -21.71 -13.10
C GLY A 233 15.84 -20.51 -13.17
N THR A 234 15.60 -19.43 -12.42
CA THR A 234 16.57 -18.34 -12.28
C THR A 234 17.60 -18.70 -11.21
N ASN A 235 18.82 -18.97 -11.64
CA ASN A 235 19.94 -19.23 -10.73
C ASN A 235 20.38 -17.94 -10.06
N ASN A 236 20.81 -18.01 -8.80
CA ASN A 236 21.28 -16.84 -8.04
C ASN A 236 20.23 -15.73 -7.90
N PHE A 237 18.98 -16.12 -7.67
CA PHE A 237 17.86 -15.23 -7.39
C PHE A 237 17.72 -14.99 -5.88
N VAL A 238 17.65 -13.74 -5.47
CA VAL A 238 17.40 -13.33 -4.09
C VAL A 238 16.11 -12.51 -4.03
N SER A 239 15.21 -12.91 -3.16
CA SER A 239 14.01 -12.15 -2.84
C SER A 239 14.21 -11.40 -1.53
N ASP A 240 13.91 -10.12 -1.54
CA ASP A 240 13.96 -9.24 -0.38
C ASP A 240 12.55 -8.66 -0.17
N THR A 241 11.86 -9.17 0.85
CA THR A 241 10.48 -8.82 1.19
C THR A 241 10.45 -7.95 2.46
N ILE A 242 9.26 -7.55 2.90
CA ILE A 242 9.11 -6.81 4.17
C ILE A 242 9.51 -7.61 5.41
N THR A 243 9.73 -8.92 5.29
CA THR A 243 10.20 -9.78 6.40
C THR A 243 11.72 -9.81 6.52
N ASN A 244 12.45 -9.32 5.51
CA ASN A 244 13.92 -9.30 5.50
C ASN A 244 14.47 -7.96 5.98
N SER A 245 15.53 -7.97 6.76
CA SER A 245 16.14 -6.76 7.31
C SER A 245 17.03 -6.02 6.31
N ARG A 246 17.65 -6.73 5.37
CA ARG A 246 18.76 -6.28 4.55
C ARG A 246 18.55 -4.95 3.80
N LEU A 247 17.41 -4.78 3.12
CA LEU A 247 17.12 -3.59 2.32
C LEU A 247 16.01 -2.72 2.91
N SER A 248 15.53 -3.05 4.10
CA SER A 248 14.32 -2.45 4.65
C SER A 248 14.47 -0.96 4.98
N GLU A 249 15.64 -0.51 5.42
CA GLU A 249 15.91 0.91 5.71
C GLU A 249 15.89 1.81 4.46
N TYR A 250 16.08 1.23 3.26
CA TYR A 250 16.08 2.03 2.02
C TYR A 250 14.67 2.25 1.44
N PHE A 251 13.68 1.54 1.97
CA PHE A 251 12.29 1.63 1.52
C PHE A 251 11.36 2.04 2.67
N GLY A 252 11.13 3.32 2.81
CA GLY A 252 10.49 3.98 3.93
C GLY A 252 11.40 5.05 4.51
N PHE A 253 10.91 5.83 5.47
CA PHE A 253 11.73 6.75 6.25
C PHE A 253 11.93 6.17 7.65
N VAL A 254 13.16 6.12 8.13
CA VAL A 254 13.45 5.76 9.52
C VAL A 254 13.29 6.97 10.45
N GLN A 255 13.15 6.74 11.75
CA GLN A 255 12.89 7.79 12.74
C GLN A 255 13.89 8.96 12.65
N SER A 256 15.19 8.67 12.54
CA SER A 256 16.23 9.70 12.46
C SER A 256 16.11 10.60 11.23
N GLU A 257 15.62 10.05 10.10
CA GLU A 257 15.38 10.80 8.87
C GLU A 257 14.16 11.73 9.00
N VAL A 258 13.10 11.24 9.65
CA VAL A 258 11.91 12.07 9.94
C VAL A 258 12.25 13.18 10.93
N ASP A 259 13.03 12.89 11.98
CA ASP A 259 13.50 13.88 12.93
C ASP A 259 14.34 14.97 12.25
N GLN A 260 15.22 14.58 11.31
CA GLN A 260 16.02 15.54 10.55
C GLN A 260 15.14 16.37 9.60
N LEU A 261 14.19 15.76 8.90
CA LEU A 261 13.22 16.44 8.03
C LEU A 261 12.44 17.52 8.81
N LEU A 262 11.92 17.15 9.99
CA LEU A 262 11.18 18.07 10.85
C LEU A 262 12.05 19.22 11.39
N LYS A 263 13.29 18.93 11.73
CA LYS A 263 14.26 19.94 12.16
C LYS A 263 14.60 20.91 11.03
N ASP A 264 14.82 20.41 9.82
CA ASP A 264 15.14 21.22 8.64
C ASP A 264 13.97 22.13 8.24
N ALA A 265 12.74 21.67 8.47
CA ALA A 265 11.50 22.40 8.23
C ALA A 265 11.10 23.36 9.38
N ASP A 266 11.75 23.24 10.55
CA ASP A 266 11.35 23.95 11.79
C ASP A 266 9.90 23.59 12.20
N LEU A 267 9.60 22.26 12.21
CA LEU A 267 8.28 21.68 12.50
C LEU A 267 8.36 20.51 13.51
N THR A 268 9.31 20.57 14.45
CA THR A 268 9.54 19.48 15.43
C THR A 268 8.34 19.22 16.34
N GLU A 269 7.46 20.19 16.54
CA GLU A 269 6.20 20.04 17.27
C GLU A 269 5.19 19.10 16.61
N GLN A 270 5.38 18.78 15.33
CA GLN A 270 4.51 17.86 14.58
C GLN A 270 4.97 16.40 14.68
N ALA A 271 6.04 16.09 15.39
CA ALA A 271 6.61 14.75 15.50
C ALA A 271 5.58 13.71 15.97
N ASP A 272 4.82 14.01 17.02
CA ASP A 272 3.79 13.09 17.56
C ASP A 272 2.65 12.83 16.55
N ASN A 273 2.22 13.86 15.82
CA ASN A 273 1.21 13.73 14.80
C ASN A 273 1.68 12.84 13.65
N ILE A 274 2.90 13.08 13.13
CA ILE A 274 3.48 12.28 12.04
C ILE A 274 3.69 10.85 12.50
N LYS A 275 4.18 10.63 13.72
CA LYS A 275 4.38 9.30 14.28
C LYS A 275 3.05 8.55 14.39
N LYS A 276 2.03 9.16 14.98
CA LYS A 276 0.71 8.53 15.17
C LYS A 276 0.05 8.12 13.85
N TRP A 277 0.23 8.94 12.79
CA TRP A 277 -0.53 8.78 11.55
C TRP A 277 0.21 8.01 10.47
N TYR A 278 1.54 8.08 10.39
CA TYR A 278 2.30 7.60 9.22
C TYR A 278 3.46 6.66 9.55
N ASP A 279 3.73 6.43 10.84
CA ASP A 279 4.68 5.43 11.34
C ASP A 279 4.03 4.03 11.44
N GLY A 280 4.75 3.11 12.05
CA GLY A 280 4.23 1.82 12.53
C GLY A 280 4.43 0.67 11.56
N TYR A 281 5.07 0.86 10.42
CA TYR A 281 5.44 -0.23 9.55
C TYR A 281 6.74 -0.88 10.03
N HIS A 282 6.68 -2.18 10.29
CA HIS A 282 7.84 -2.95 10.75
C HIS A 282 8.35 -3.85 9.62
N PHE A 283 9.46 -3.47 8.98
CA PHE A 283 10.10 -4.20 7.89
C PHE A 283 11.41 -4.83 8.37
N GLY A 284 11.47 -6.16 8.45
CA GLY A 284 12.61 -6.85 9.04
C GLY A 284 12.84 -6.37 10.47
N ASP A 285 13.97 -5.70 10.71
CA ASP A 285 14.35 -5.12 12.01
C ASP A 285 14.16 -3.59 12.08
N PHE A 286 13.57 -2.98 11.05
CA PHE A 286 13.42 -1.53 10.93
C PHE A 286 11.96 -1.09 11.09
N ASP A 287 11.76 -0.06 11.90
CA ASP A 287 10.52 0.72 11.92
C ASP A 287 10.62 1.82 10.89
N VAL A 288 9.61 1.92 10.03
CA VAL A 288 9.61 2.87 8.92
C VAL A 288 8.26 3.58 8.78
N TYR A 289 8.35 4.83 8.38
CA TYR A 289 7.22 5.67 7.97
C TYR A 289 6.95 5.50 6.48
N CYS A 290 5.70 5.69 6.05
CA CYS A 290 5.37 5.79 4.65
C CYS A 290 5.85 7.12 4.05
N PRO A 291 6.81 7.15 3.11
CA PRO A 291 7.36 8.39 2.57
C PRO A 291 6.34 9.32 1.92
N TRP A 292 5.40 8.72 1.19
CA TRP A 292 4.35 9.47 0.50
C TRP A 292 3.49 10.28 1.47
N ASP A 293 3.10 9.68 2.58
CA ASP A 293 2.18 10.30 3.53
C ASP A 293 2.89 11.39 4.32
N VAL A 294 4.12 11.12 4.78
CA VAL A 294 4.96 12.11 5.45
C VAL A 294 5.18 13.32 4.56
N MET A 295 5.57 13.13 3.29
CA MET A 295 5.86 14.25 2.38
C MET A 295 4.61 15.04 2.00
N ASN A 296 3.46 14.39 1.83
CA ASN A 296 2.19 15.10 1.61
C ASN A 296 1.81 15.95 2.83
N TYR A 297 1.90 15.41 4.04
CA TYR A 297 1.60 16.17 5.24
C TYR A 297 2.58 17.34 5.46
N MET A 298 3.86 17.14 5.18
CA MET A 298 4.84 18.22 5.20
C MET A 298 4.50 19.36 4.23
N LEU A 299 4.00 19.01 3.03
CA LEU A 299 3.55 20.02 2.06
C LEU A 299 2.30 20.79 2.55
N GLU A 300 1.34 20.09 3.18
CA GLU A 300 0.17 20.75 3.77
C GLU A 300 0.55 21.66 4.94
N LEU A 301 1.48 21.23 5.80
CA LEU A 301 1.98 22.05 6.92
C LEU A 301 2.68 23.32 6.44
N GLN A 302 3.30 23.33 5.27
CA GLN A 302 3.86 24.55 4.68
C GLN A 302 2.79 25.55 4.27
N ARG A 303 1.60 25.08 3.86
CA ARG A 303 0.46 25.92 3.50
C ARG A 303 -0.32 26.40 4.72
N ASP A 304 -0.56 25.48 5.64
CA ASP A 304 -1.24 25.73 6.93
C ASP A 304 -0.50 25.00 8.06
N PRO A 305 0.28 25.74 8.90
CA PRO A 305 0.99 25.15 10.04
C PRO A 305 0.10 24.46 11.08
N LYS A 306 -1.22 24.70 11.03
CA LYS A 306 -2.22 24.05 11.88
C LYS A 306 -2.97 22.92 11.18
N ALA A 307 -2.57 22.53 9.98
CA ALA A 307 -3.18 21.43 9.27
C ALA A 307 -3.18 20.16 10.13
N LYS A 308 -4.32 19.49 10.17
CA LYS A 308 -4.44 18.18 10.83
C LYS A 308 -4.00 17.08 9.86
N PRO A 309 -3.36 16.01 10.36
CA PRO A 309 -3.06 14.87 9.49
C PRO A 309 -4.35 14.22 8.99
N ILE A 310 -4.28 13.72 7.76
CA ILE A 310 -5.39 13.05 7.06
C ILE A 310 -4.88 11.78 6.38
N SER A 311 -5.80 10.91 5.96
CA SER A 311 -5.45 9.73 5.15
C SER A 311 -5.19 10.12 3.69
N TYR A 312 -3.94 10.01 3.25
CA TYR A 312 -3.51 10.16 1.85
C TYR A 312 -3.66 8.86 1.05
N TRP A 313 -3.69 7.70 1.71
CA TRP A 313 -3.92 6.40 1.08
C TRP A 313 -5.35 6.22 0.57
N LYS A 314 -6.34 6.76 1.28
CA LYS A 314 -7.76 6.59 1.00
C LYS A 314 -8.15 6.96 -0.44
N ASN A 315 -7.56 8.01 -0.99
CA ASN A 315 -7.95 8.56 -2.30
C ASN A 315 -7.11 8.05 -3.48
N THR A 316 -6.09 7.26 -3.25
CA THR A 316 -5.09 6.92 -4.27
C THR A 316 -4.71 5.43 -4.29
N SER A 317 -5.21 4.63 -3.35
CA SER A 317 -5.06 3.17 -3.31
C SER A 317 -6.36 2.50 -3.69
N ASP A 318 -6.25 1.38 -4.41
CA ASP A 318 -7.38 0.49 -4.64
C ASP A 318 -7.66 -0.28 -3.34
N ASN A 319 -8.61 0.23 -2.53
CA ASN A 319 -9.03 -0.41 -1.29
C ASN A 319 -9.97 -1.60 -1.54
N ALA A 320 -10.10 -2.05 -2.79
CA ALA A 320 -10.90 -3.22 -3.16
C ALA A 320 -10.44 -4.49 -2.41
N ILE A 321 -9.17 -4.57 -2.04
CA ILE A 321 -8.64 -5.67 -1.23
C ILE A 321 -9.36 -5.76 0.12
N ILE A 322 -9.50 -4.65 0.86
CA ILE A 322 -10.21 -4.66 2.15
C ILE A 322 -11.69 -4.99 1.94
N ARG A 323 -12.30 -4.45 0.88
CA ARG A 323 -13.70 -4.72 0.56
C ARG A 323 -13.93 -6.20 0.23
N SER A 324 -13.12 -6.79 -0.64
CA SER A 324 -13.19 -8.21 -0.98
C SER A 324 -12.97 -9.11 0.24
N PHE A 325 -12.13 -8.69 1.17
CA PHE A 325 -11.91 -9.34 2.44
C PHE A 325 -13.19 -9.35 3.31
N ILE A 326 -13.86 -8.20 3.43
CA ILE A 326 -15.10 -8.10 4.22
C ILE A 326 -16.24 -8.89 3.56
N ASP A 327 -16.35 -8.89 2.25
CA ASP A 327 -17.36 -9.68 1.52
C ASP A 327 -17.18 -11.19 1.69
N TYR A 328 -15.95 -11.65 1.96
CA TYR A 328 -15.61 -13.05 2.26
C TYR A 328 -15.75 -13.40 3.76
N ALA A 329 -15.98 -12.40 4.62
CA ALA A 329 -15.92 -12.53 6.06
C ALA A 329 -16.98 -13.47 6.65
N GLY A 330 -16.52 -14.60 7.20
CA GLY A 330 -17.25 -15.40 8.17
C GLY A 330 -17.08 -14.88 9.60
N SER A 331 -17.69 -15.54 10.57
CA SER A 331 -17.66 -15.14 11.99
C SER A 331 -16.26 -15.01 12.59
N THR A 332 -15.30 -15.81 12.13
CA THR A 332 -13.92 -15.82 12.60
C THR A 332 -13.17 -14.56 12.16
N ILE A 333 -13.34 -14.18 10.90
CA ILE A 333 -12.70 -12.99 10.31
C ILE A 333 -13.22 -11.73 11.00
N THR A 334 -14.51 -11.65 11.28
CA THR A 334 -15.11 -10.51 11.96
C THR A 334 -14.49 -10.26 13.33
N LYS A 335 -14.32 -11.30 14.14
CA LYS A 335 -13.65 -11.18 15.45
C LYS A 335 -12.21 -10.67 15.36
N LYS A 336 -11.46 -11.14 14.37
CA LYS A 336 -10.08 -10.70 14.14
C LYS A 336 -10.03 -9.23 13.70
N LEU A 337 -10.96 -8.81 12.81
CA LEU A 337 -11.10 -7.40 12.42
C LEU A 337 -11.39 -6.50 13.63
N GLU A 338 -12.28 -6.89 14.50
CA GLU A 338 -12.60 -6.16 15.72
C GLU A 338 -11.37 -6.02 16.63
N THR A 339 -10.63 -7.12 16.82
CA THR A 339 -9.40 -7.09 17.58
C THR A 339 -8.42 -6.08 17.01
N LEU A 340 -8.24 -6.06 15.68
CA LEU A 340 -7.38 -5.12 14.99
C LEU A 340 -7.86 -3.67 15.12
N MET A 341 -9.15 -3.41 14.92
CA MET A 341 -9.74 -2.06 15.04
C MET A 341 -9.66 -1.51 16.46
N ALA A 342 -9.74 -2.39 17.46
CA ALA A 342 -9.52 -2.03 18.86
C ALA A 342 -8.03 -1.81 19.23
N GLY A 343 -7.12 -1.88 18.26
CA GLY A 343 -5.67 -1.72 18.46
C GLY A 343 -4.98 -2.97 19.01
N GLY A 344 -5.63 -4.13 18.96
CA GLY A 344 -5.03 -5.40 19.34
C GLY A 344 -4.32 -6.11 18.20
N CYS A 345 -3.72 -7.27 18.51
CA CYS A 345 -3.00 -8.12 17.55
C CYS A 345 -3.79 -9.40 17.26
N ILE A 346 -3.67 -9.89 16.04
CA ILE A 346 -4.10 -11.23 15.63
C ILE A 346 -2.88 -12.10 15.33
N VAL A 347 -2.97 -13.40 15.52
CA VAL A 347 -1.87 -14.34 15.25
C VAL A 347 -2.24 -15.18 14.04
N GLU A 348 -1.47 -15.02 12.96
CA GLU A 348 -1.76 -15.61 11.66
C GLU A 348 -0.52 -16.24 11.03
N ARG A 349 -0.75 -17.22 10.15
CA ARG A 349 0.29 -17.71 9.27
C ARG A 349 0.42 -16.78 8.06
N VAL A 350 1.65 -16.32 7.79
CA VAL A 350 1.96 -15.49 6.63
C VAL A 350 2.61 -16.32 5.54
N ASP A 351 2.01 -16.38 4.36
CA ASP A 351 2.60 -16.95 3.15
C ASP A 351 3.12 -15.82 2.25
N GLU A 352 4.43 -15.65 2.15
CA GLU A 352 5.07 -14.65 1.28
C GLU A 352 5.03 -15.02 -0.21
N ASN A 353 4.69 -16.26 -0.53
CA ASN A 353 4.66 -16.78 -1.89
C ASN A 353 3.24 -16.82 -2.45
N LEU A 354 2.42 -15.82 -2.12
CA LEU A 354 1.06 -15.70 -2.61
C LEU A 354 1.03 -15.44 -4.12
N THR A 355 -0.02 -15.96 -4.75
CA THR A 355 -0.38 -15.61 -6.12
C THR A 355 -1.74 -14.93 -6.13
N TYR A 356 -2.00 -14.09 -7.13
CA TYR A 356 -3.26 -13.37 -7.21
C TYR A 356 -4.47 -14.31 -7.35
N ASP A 357 -4.33 -15.47 -8.00
CA ASP A 357 -5.39 -16.49 -8.11
C ASP A 357 -5.86 -17.06 -6.77
N TYR A 358 -4.98 -17.06 -5.77
CA TYR A 358 -5.26 -17.64 -4.45
C TYR A 358 -5.63 -16.61 -3.38
N LEU A 359 -5.71 -15.32 -3.73
CA LEU A 359 -6.04 -14.26 -2.76
C LEU A 359 -7.35 -14.52 -2.01
N HIS A 360 -8.33 -15.12 -2.69
CA HIS A 360 -9.65 -15.39 -2.12
C HIS A 360 -9.87 -16.88 -1.79
N SER A 361 -8.82 -17.72 -1.81
CA SER A 361 -8.98 -19.16 -1.64
C SER A 361 -8.97 -19.62 -0.17
N SER A 362 -8.42 -18.81 0.75
CA SER A 362 -8.38 -19.11 2.18
C SER A 362 -8.28 -17.83 3.03
N GLU A 363 -8.64 -17.96 4.30
CA GLU A 363 -8.50 -16.89 5.31
C GLU A 363 -7.03 -16.48 5.48
N ASP A 364 -6.10 -17.44 5.56
CA ASP A 364 -4.66 -17.18 5.72
C ASP A 364 -4.09 -16.34 4.58
N ASN A 365 -4.57 -16.56 3.36
CA ASN A 365 -4.12 -15.78 2.19
C ASN A 365 -4.60 -14.32 2.25
N LEU A 366 -5.77 -14.07 2.82
CA LEU A 366 -6.28 -12.72 3.02
C LEU A 366 -5.43 -11.94 4.01
N TRP A 367 -5.10 -12.52 5.16
CA TRP A 367 -4.23 -11.89 6.18
C TRP A 367 -2.83 -11.65 5.64
N SER A 368 -2.27 -12.64 4.93
CA SER A 368 -0.98 -12.50 4.25
C SER A 368 -0.98 -11.35 3.25
N THR A 369 -2.05 -11.21 2.47
CA THR A 369 -2.17 -10.11 1.49
C THR A 369 -2.23 -8.76 2.17
N LEU A 370 -3.03 -8.59 3.22
CA LEU A 370 -3.12 -7.33 3.96
C LEU A 370 -1.77 -6.95 4.58
N TYR A 371 -1.02 -7.93 5.09
CA TYR A 371 0.33 -7.70 5.62
C TYR A 371 1.31 -7.29 4.51
N LEU A 372 1.43 -8.07 3.44
CA LEU A 372 2.39 -7.81 2.36
C LEU A 372 2.09 -6.53 1.58
N THR A 373 0.84 -6.06 1.58
CA THR A 373 0.44 -4.82 0.92
C THR A 373 0.43 -3.59 1.84
N GLY A 374 0.73 -3.77 3.14
CA GLY A 374 0.90 -2.68 4.11
C GLY A 374 -0.38 -2.22 4.82
N TYR A 375 -1.49 -2.95 4.70
CA TYR A 375 -2.65 -2.71 5.54
C TYR A 375 -2.51 -3.28 6.96
N LEU A 376 -1.65 -4.26 7.13
CA LEU A 376 -1.21 -4.76 8.43
C LEU A 376 0.31 -4.69 8.52
N THR A 377 0.81 -4.71 9.74
CA THR A 377 2.23 -4.81 10.04
C THR A 377 2.49 -5.90 11.07
N LYS A 378 3.72 -6.38 11.16
CA LYS A 378 4.15 -7.28 12.23
C LYS A 378 4.16 -6.50 13.54
N ALA A 379 3.53 -7.05 14.58
CA ALA A 379 3.58 -6.50 15.93
C ALA A 379 5.00 -6.60 16.52
N ARG A 380 5.39 -5.61 17.30
CA ARG A 380 6.65 -5.64 18.07
C ARG A 380 6.48 -6.50 19.31
N GLU A 381 7.60 -6.88 19.95
CA GLU A 381 7.57 -7.65 21.22
C GLU A 381 6.84 -6.89 22.35
N GLU A 382 6.84 -5.57 22.32
CA GLU A 382 6.12 -4.73 23.28
C GLU A 382 4.60 -4.75 23.08
N ASP A 383 4.14 -4.89 21.81
CA ASP A 383 2.73 -4.89 21.42
C ASP A 383 2.08 -6.27 21.62
N TYR A 384 2.85 -7.34 21.50
CA TYR A 384 2.37 -8.70 21.66
C TYR A 384 3.28 -9.53 22.57
N LYS A 385 2.80 -9.84 23.78
CA LYS A 385 3.56 -10.56 24.82
C LYS A 385 3.28 -12.08 24.88
N GLY A 386 2.47 -12.61 23.96
CA GLY A 386 2.17 -14.04 23.89
C GLY A 386 3.28 -14.83 23.20
N GLU A 387 3.38 -16.14 23.50
CA GLU A 387 4.20 -17.05 22.71
C GLU A 387 3.57 -17.24 21.32
N LEU A 388 4.39 -17.10 20.28
CA LEU A 388 3.96 -17.32 18.91
C LEU A 388 4.22 -18.81 18.56
N PRO A 389 3.21 -19.55 18.07
CA PRO A 389 3.42 -20.87 17.50
C PRO A 389 4.37 -20.80 16.28
N ASP A 390 5.08 -21.91 16.00
CA ASP A 390 6.02 -21.98 14.89
C ASP A 390 5.40 -21.54 13.55
N GLY A 391 6.03 -20.59 12.89
CA GLY A 391 5.60 -20.07 11.59
C GLY A 391 4.39 -19.12 11.64
N MET A 392 3.97 -18.70 12.83
CA MET A 392 2.91 -17.68 13.02
C MET A 392 3.53 -16.31 13.28
N VAL A 393 2.79 -15.26 12.92
CA VAL A 393 3.18 -13.86 13.08
C VAL A 393 2.02 -13.11 13.77
N ALA A 394 2.34 -12.32 14.78
CA ALA A 394 1.37 -11.37 15.33
C ALA A 394 1.27 -10.16 14.40
N LEU A 395 0.05 -9.85 13.95
CA LEU A 395 -0.24 -8.77 13.02
C LEU A 395 -1.13 -7.74 13.68
N MET A 396 -0.91 -6.45 13.36
CA MET A 396 -1.68 -5.32 13.84
C MET A 396 -1.86 -4.25 12.75
N ILE A 397 -2.79 -3.33 12.96
CA ILE A 397 -2.92 -2.13 12.11
C ILE A 397 -1.75 -1.19 12.44
N PRO A 398 -0.99 -0.70 11.41
CA PRO A 398 0.24 0.04 11.67
C PRO A 398 0.01 1.41 12.32
N ASN A 399 -1.04 2.15 11.93
CA ASN A 399 -1.20 3.55 12.30
C ASN A 399 -2.64 4.05 12.18
N ALA A 400 -2.86 5.31 12.55
CA ALA A 400 -4.17 5.94 12.50
C ALA A 400 -4.73 6.11 11.07
N GLU A 401 -3.88 6.32 10.07
CA GLU A 401 -4.28 6.42 8.67
C GLU A 401 -4.94 5.13 8.18
N ILE A 402 -4.26 4.00 8.38
CA ILE A 402 -4.76 2.69 7.96
C ILE A 402 -5.99 2.30 8.78
N LYS A 403 -6.01 2.65 10.08
CA LYS A 403 -7.21 2.45 10.92
C LYS A 403 -8.43 3.18 10.33
N GLU A 404 -8.29 4.44 9.92
CA GLU A 404 -9.37 5.21 9.28
C GLU A 404 -9.86 4.55 7.97
N ILE A 405 -8.95 3.95 7.20
CA ILE A 405 -9.32 3.22 5.97
C ILE A 405 -10.18 1.99 6.31
N PHE A 406 -9.78 1.20 7.31
CA PHE A 406 -10.59 0.06 7.77
C PHE A 406 -11.96 0.53 8.24
N GLU A 407 -12.05 1.53 9.13
CA GLU A 407 -13.30 2.08 9.65
C GLU A 407 -14.23 2.53 8.51
N THR A 408 -13.73 3.33 7.58
CA THR A 408 -14.54 3.83 6.45
C THR A 408 -14.96 2.74 5.47
N THR A 409 -14.13 1.71 5.28
CA THR A 409 -14.48 0.58 4.40
C THR A 409 -15.53 -0.32 5.04
N VAL A 410 -15.42 -0.58 6.33
CA VAL A 410 -16.41 -1.32 7.12
C VAL A 410 -17.75 -0.58 7.12
N ILE A 411 -17.76 0.73 7.39
CA ILE A 411 -18.97 1.56 7.34
C ILE A 411 -19.64 1.46 5.95
N LYS A 412 -18.87 1.60 4.89
CA LYS A 412 -19.38 1.52 3.52
C LYS A 412 -19.94 0.13 3.18
N TRP A 413 -19.28 -0.92 3.64
CA TRP A 413 -19.78 -2.30 3.46
C TRP A 413 -21.10 -2.53 4.19
N PHE A 414 -21.23 -2.04 5.43
CA PHE A 414 -22.49 -2.08 6.16
C PHE A 414 -23.59 -1.33 5.42
N ASP A 415 -23.28 -0.14 4.88
CA ASP A 415 -24.24 0.65 4.10
C ASP A 415 -24.75 -0.12 2.88
N ASP A 416 -23.83 -0.71 2.09
CA ASP A 416 -24.19 -1.52 0.92
C ASP A 416 -25.00 -2.78 1.31
N SER A 417 -24.67 -3.41 2.43
CA SER A 417 -25.37 -4.61 2.92
C SER A 417 -26.77 -4.28 3.44
N THR A 418 -26.93 -3.10 4.03
CA THR A 418 -28.22 -2.64 4.59
C THR A 418 -29.15 -2.03 3.53
N LYS A 419 -28.67 -1.63 2.35
CA LYS A 419 -29.53 -1.13 1.25
C LYS A 419 -30.60 -2.13 0.78
N LYS A 420 -30.36 -3.42 1.01
CA LYS A 420 -31.30 -4.51 0.67
C LYS A 420 -32.32 -4.81 1.76
N TRP A 421 -32.23 -4.16 2.91
CA TRP A 421 -33.10 -4.40 4.07
C TRP A 421 -34.10 -3.24 4.28
N ASN A 422 -35.33 -3.58 4.67
CA ASN A 422 -36.34 -2.56 4.98
C ASN A 422 -36.03 -1.89 6.33
N ARG A 423 -35.29 -0.79 6.30
CA ARG A 423 -34.81 -0.05 7.49
C ARG A 423 -35.91 0.74 8.19
N ASN A 424 -37.06 0.96 7.54
CA ASN A 424 -38.11 1.84 8.07
C ASN A 424 -38.59 1.37 9.43
N ALA A 425 -38.72 0.04 9.62
CA ALA A 425 -39.17 -0.50 10.90
C ALA A 425 -38.21 -0.20 12.08
N LEU A 426 -36.87 -0.21 11.82
CA LEU A 426 -35.89 0.18 12.83
C LEU A 426 -35.94 1.66 13.12
N PHE A 427 -35.96 2.51 12.08
CA PHE A 427 -36.01 3.96 12.27
C PHE A 427 -37.28 4.42 12.91
N ASP A 428 -38.44 3.85 12.54
CA ASP A 428 -39.71 4.10 13.20
C ASP A 428 -39.65 3.72 14.68
N ALA A 429 -39.01 2.59 15.00
CA ALA A 429 -38.85 2.18 16.41
C ALA A 429 -37.93 3.15 17.18
N VAL A 430 -36.84 3.62 16.59
CA VAL A 430 -35.90 4.59 17.20
C VAL A 430 -36.63 5.91 17.47
N TRP A 431 -37.24 6.50 16.43
CA TRP A 431 -37.90 7.80 16.55
C TRP A 431 -39.18 7.80 17.38
N ASN A 432 -39.76 6.63 17.68
CA ASN A 432 -40.91 6.48 18.59
C ASN A 432 -40.52 5.96 19.99
N GLY A 433 -39.22 5.85 20.31
CA GLY A 433 -38.75 5.33 21.60
C GLY A 433 -39.17 3.88 21.89
N ASN A 434 -39.42 3.08 20.84
CA ASN A 434 -39.89 1.70 21.00
C ASN A 434 -38.68 0.75 21.17
N SER A 435 -38.27 0.52 22.41
CA SER A 435 -37.11 -0.32 22.78
C SER A 435 -37.26 -1.79 22.33
N GLU A 436 -38.48 -2.35 22.36
CA GLU A 436 -38.75 -3.73 21.89
C GLU A 436 -38.56 -3.82 20.36
N GLY A 437 -39.05 -2.82 19.62
CA GLY A 437 -38.90 -2.69 18.19
C GLY A 437 -37.43 -2.55 17.81
N ILE A 438 -36.69 -1.67 18.48
CA ILE A 438 -35.23 -1.50 18.28
C ILE A 438 -34.51 -2.82 18.51
N THR A 439 -34.77 -3.48 19.65
CA THR A 439 -34.13 -4.76 20.00
C THR A 439 -34.42 -5.84 18.95
N LYS A 440 -35.65 -5.95 18.49
CA LYS A 440 -36.08 -6.94 17.49
C LYS A 440 -35.38 -6.71 16.15
N GLU A 441 -35.41 -5.48 15.63
CA GLU A 441 -34.87 -5.15 14.32
C GLU A 441 -33.31 -5.15 14.33
N MET A 442 -32.69 -4.66 15.41
CA MET A 442 -31.25 -4.76 15.61
C MET A 442 -30.78 -6.21 15.69
N ASN A 443 -31.45 -7.07 16.45
CA ASN A 443 -31.13 -8.50 16.52
C ASN A 443 -31.33 -9.19 15.18
N ALA A 444 -32.35 -8.85 14.40
CA ALA A 444 -32.59 -9.41 13.09
C ALA A 444 -31.47 -8.99 12.10
N LEU A 445 -31.00 -7.77 12.20
CA LEU A 445 -29.89 -7.24 11.40
C LEU A 445 -28.57 -7.88 11.82
N LEU A 446 -28.24 -7.87 13.10
CA LEU A 446 -27.01 -8.44 13.65
C LEU A 446 -26.88 -9.95 13.33
N ARG A 447 -27.97 -10.73 13.44
CA ARG A 447 -27.97 -12.16 13.07
C ARG A 447 -27.68 -12.44 11.60
N ARG A 448 -27.96 -11.49 10.71
CA ARG A 448 -27.72 -11.63 9.27
C ARG A 448 -26.33 -11.11 8.84
N THR A 449 -25.81 -10.17 9.60
CA THR A 449 -24.58 -9.46 9.23
C THR A 449 -23.37 -9.90 10.05
N ILE A 450 -23.57 -10.43 11.27
CA ILE A 450 -22.48 -10.62 12.23
C ILE A 450 -22.74 -11.83 13.13
N SER A 451 -21.66 -12.54 13.55
CA SER A 451 -21.71 -13.60 14.54
C SER A 451 -21.83 -13.04 15.97
N TYR A 452 -22.73 -13.57 16.76
CA TYR A 452 -23.34 -13.05 18.00
C TYR A 452 -22.46 -13.06 19.26
N HIS A 453 -21.17 -13.33 19.23
CA HIS A 453 -20.36 -13.50 20.45
C HIS A 453 -19.11 -12.62 20.46
N ASP A 454 -18.98 -11.77 21.48
CA ASP A 454 -17.78 -11.04 21.92
C ASP A 454 -17.44 -9.69 21.23
N TYR A 455 -18.40 -8.74 21.13
CA TYR A 455 -18.12 -7.41 20.57
C TYR A 455 -17.75 -6.37 21.65
N ARG A 456 -16.78 -5.46 21.31
CA ARG A 456 -16.45 -4.28 22.11
C ARG A 456 -17.26 -3.07 21.63
N GLU A 457 -17.39 -2.06 22.49
CA GLU A 457 -18.17 -0.84 22.29
C GLU A 457 -17.88 -0.16 20.95
N ASP A 458 -16.61 0.01 20.57
CA ASP A 458 -16.16 0.70 19.33
C ASP A 458 -16.78 0.13 18.03
N PHE A 459 -17.10 -1.16 18.01
CA PHE A 459 -17.73 -1.78 16.86
C PHE A 459 -19.20 -1.35 16.73
N TYR A 460 -19.94 -1.28 17.83
CA TYR A 460 -21.34 -0.85 17.81
C TYR A 460 -21.49 0.62 17.45
N HIS A 461 -20.50 1.46 17.77
CA HIS A 461 -20.47 2.85 17.34
C HIS A 461 -20.40 2.94 15.82
N ALA A 462 -19.43 2.26 15.20
CA ALA A 462 -19.28 2.25 13.74
C ALA A 462 -20.51 1.65 13.04
N PHE A 463 -21.10 0.61 13.64
CA PHE A 463 -22.29 -0.04 13.12
C PHE A 463 -23.52 0.89 13.14
N LEU A 464 -23.79 1.54 14.28
CA LEU A 464 -24.90 2.51 14.41
C LEU A 464 -24.70 3.69 13.46
N ALA A 465 -23.50 4.28 13.45
CA ALA A 465 -23.19 5.38 12.54
C ALA A 465 -23.43 5.00 11.07
N GLY A 466 -23.00 3.79 10.67
CA GLY A 466 -23.17 3.28 9.30
C GLY A 466 -24.64 3.07 8.90
N ILE A 467 -25.48 2.54 9.80
CA ILE A 467 -26.90 2.32 9.52
C ILE A 467 -27.64 3.64 9.25
N PHE A 468 -27.41 4.64 10.07
CA PHE A 468 -28.10 5.93 9.96
C PHE A 468 -27.53 6.78 8.82
N THR A 469 -26.22 6.81 8.64
CA THR A 469 -25.59 7.50 7.48
C THR A 469 -26.08 6.92 6.17
N GLY A 470 -26.14 5.59 6.06
CA GLY A 470 -26.64 4.93 4.87
C GLY A 470 -28.14 5.08 4.63
N ALA A 471 -28.89 5.61 5.58
CA ALA A 471 -30.29 6.01 5.42
C ALA A 471 -30.44 7.49 5.04
N GLY A 472 -29.33 8.24 4.97
CA GLY A 472 -29.33 9.65 4.63
C GLY A 472 -29.42 10.59 5.82
N TYR A 473 -29.37 10.09 7.04
CA TYR A 473 -29.26 10.93 8.24
C TYR A 473 -27.85 11.52 8.35
N MET A 474 -27.75 12.73 8.87
CA MET A 474 -26.46 13.27 9.31
C MET A 474 -26.09 12.62 10.63
N VAL A 475 -24.84 12.16 10.74
CA VAL A 475 -24.38 11.40 11.91
C VAL A 475 -23.02 11.93 12.35
N ASP A 476 -22.88 12.21 13.62
CA ASP A 476 -21.61 12.47 14.30
C ASP A 476 -21.24 11.25 15.16
N SER A 477 -20.00 10.80 15.06
CA SER A 477 -19.47 9.68 15.82
C SER A 477 -18.18 10.10 16.51
N ASN A 478 -18.05 9.82 17.83
CA ASN A 478 -16.89 10.18 18.64
C ASN A 478 -16.51 11.68 18.60
N LYS A 479 -17.46 12.57 18.38
CA LYS A 479 -17.25 14.01 18.47
C LYS A 479 -17.41 14.52 19.91
N GLU A 480 -16.76 15.65 20.20
CA GLU A 480 -16.91 16.34 21.47
C GLU A 480 -18.27 17.04 21.51
N HIS A 481 -19.12 16.66 22.48
CA HIS A 481 -20.40 17.24 22.78
C HIS A 481 -20.53 17.44 24.29
N GLY A 482 -20.99 18.62 24.73
CA GLY A 482 -21.06 18.94 26.14
C GLY A 482 -19.70 18.87 26.83
N GLU A 483 -19.60 18.13 27.95
CA GLU A 483 -18.35 17.92 28.71
C GLU A 483 -17.67 16.58 28.40
N GLY A 484 -17.91 15.98 27.21
CA GLY A 484 -17.33 14.70 26.84
C GLY A 484 -17.47 14.37 25.37
N ARG A 485 -17.34 13.08 25.04
CA ARG A 485 -17.53 12.54 23.69
C ARG A 485 -18.69 11.56 23.72
N SER A 486 -19.73 11.85 22.95
CA SER A 486 -20.82 10.90 22.70
C SER A 486 -20.40 9.85 21.67
N ASP A 487 -20.91 8.64 21.80
CA ASP A 487 -20.60 7.56 20.86
C ASP A 487 -21.17 7.84 19.47
N VAL A 488 -22.46 8.08 19.36
CA VAL A 488 -23.14 8.37 18.09
C VAL A 488 -24.27 9.38 18.32
N VAL A 489 -24.31 10.44 17.50
CA VAL A 489 -25.42 11.39 17.45
C VAL A 489 -26.00 11.37 16.04
N VAL A 490 -27.33 11.21 15.93
CA VAL A 490 -28.07 11.12 14.67
C VAL A 490 -29.05 12.29 14.57
N TYR A 491 -28.98 13.02 13.46
CA TYR A 491 -29.81 14.19 13.20
C TYR A 491 -30.87 13.90 12.14
N ASP A 492 -32.13 14.07 12.50
CA ASP A 492 -33.26 14.14 11.57
C ASP A 492 -33.64 15.61 11.35
N SER A 493 -32.89 16.28 10.50
CA SER A 493 -33.09 17.71 10.22
C SER A 493 -34.43 18.02 9.56
N ILE A 494 -35.11 17.04 8.98
CA ILE A 494 -36.43 17.21 8.35
C ILE A 494 -37.50 17.38 9.41
N ASN A 495 -37.41 16.58 10.49
CA ASN A 495 -38.41 16.57 11.54
C ASN A 495 -37.91 17.26 12.84
N ALA A 496 -36.75 17.95 12.77
CA ALA A 496 -36.12 18.64 13.89
C ALA A 496 -35.95 17.74 15.13
N ARG A 497 -35.40 16.53 14.93
CA ARG A 497 -35.18 15.55 16.02
C ARG A 497 -33.72 15.13 16.05
N VAL A 498 -33.21 14.87 17.25
CA VAL A 498 -31.89 14.30 17.47
C VAL A 498 -31.97 13.04 18.33
N ALA A 499 -31.18 12.04 18.02
CA ALA A 499 -31.04 10.84 18.85
C ALA A 499 -29.57 10.65 19.25
N ILE A 500 -29.30 10.50 20.54
CA ILE A 500 -27.97 10.29 21.10
C ILE A 500 -27.89 8.83 21.55
N PHE A 501 -26.87 8.14 21.10
CA PHE A 501 -26.60 6.75 21.46
C PHE A 501 -25.29 6.67 22.25
N GLU A 502 -25.35 5.95 23.37
CA GLU A 502 -24.21 5.54 24.17
C GLU A 502 -24.25 4.01 24.29
N ALA A 503 -23.26 3.33 23.76
CA ALA A 503 -23.19 1.88 23.73
C ALA A 503 -22.39 1.36 24.93
N LYS A 504 -22.89 0.35 25.61
CA LYS A 504 -22.18 -0.35 26.69
C LYS A 504 -22.19 -1.85 26.43
N TYR A 505 -21.09 -2.49 26.81
CA TYR A 505 -20.91 -3.91 26.65
C TYR A 505 -20.85 -4.67 27.98
N THR A 506 -21.59 -5.75 28.05
CA THR A 506 -21.45 -6.68 29.18
C THR A 506 -21.43 -8.14 28.72
N LYS A 507 -20.64 -8.98 29.40
CA LYS A 507 -20.55 -10.43 29.16
C LYS A 507 -21.72 -11.20 29.81
N THR A 508 -22.41 -10.59 30.73
CA THR A 508 -23.43 -11.25 31.57
C THR A 508 -24.80 -10.63 31.35
N LEU A 509 -25.76 -11.40 30.84
CA LEU A 509 -27.13 -10.94 30.59
C LEU A 509 -27.77 -10.27 31.81
N GLY A 510 -27.46 -10.73 33.03
CA GLY A 510 -27.99 -10.14 34.28
C GLY A 510 -27.47 -8.71 34.55
N ASN A 511 -26.43 -8.24 33.85
CA ASN A 511 -25.90 -6.89 34.06
C ASN A 511 -26.36 -5.90 32.98
N LEU A 512 -27.17 -6.34 31.99
CA LEU A 512 -27.60 -5.48 30.88
C LEU A 512 -28.32 -4.23 31.36
N GLU A 513 -29.24 -4.38 32.29
CA GLU A 513 -30.05 -3.27 32.80
C GLU A 513 -29.18 -2.24 33.54
N SER A 514 -28.23 -2.70 34.35
CA SER A 514 -27.31 -1.80 35.06
C SER A 514 -26.32 -1.09 34.14
N GLU A 515 -25.91 -1.72 33.03
CA GLU A 515 -25.04 -1.07 32.04
C GLU A 515 -25.82 -0.06 31.18
N CYS A 516 -27.10 -0.32 30.87
CA CYS A 516 -27.99 0.67 30.25
C CYS A 516 -28.21 1.90 31.14
N GLU A 517 -28.42 1.70 32.45
CA GLU A 517 -28.55 2.80 33.43
C GLU A 517 -27.27 3.65 33.47
N LYS A 518 -26.09 3.02 33.42
CA LYS A 518 -24.80 3.74 33.36
C LYS A 518 -24.64 4.54 32.05
N ALA A 519 -25.09 4.00 30.92
CA ALA A 519 -25.08 4.70 29.65
C ALA A 519 -25.96 5.96 29.69
N LEU A 520 -27.19 5.84 30.20
CA LEU A 520 -28.10 6.97 30.37
C LEU A 520 -27.54 8.01 31.34
N GLN A 521 -26.98 7.57 32.47
CA GLN A 521 -26.34 8.46 33.44
C GLN A 521 -25.14 9.18 32.82
N GLN A 522 -24.37 8.53 31.93
CA GLN A 522 -23.26 9.16 31.24
C GLN A 522 -23.71 10.27 30.29
N ILE A 523 -24.83 10.05 29.54
CA ILE A 523 -25.42 11.07 28.66
C ILE A 523 -25.83 12.31 29.49
N ASP A 524 -26.48 12.09 30.64
CA ASP A 524 -26.93 13.16 31.53
C ASP A 524 -25.77 13.89 32.21
N ASP A 525 -24.85 13.16 32.86
CA ASP A 525 -23.70 13.71 33.58
C ASP A 525 -22.78 14.51 32.69
N ARG A 526 -22.61 14.11 31.41
CA ARG A 526 -21.80 14.78 30.39
C ARG A 526 -22.55 15.82 29.57
N MET A 527 -23.84 15.99 29.86
CA MET A 527 -24.72 17.00 29.23
C MET A 527 -24.68 16.93 27.68
N TYR A 528 -24.64 15.70 27.11
CA TYR A 528 -24.58 15.53 25.66
C TYR A 528 -25.79 16.11 24.92
N ALA A 529 -26.99 16.12 25.57
CA ALA A 529 -28.21 16.65 24.98
C ALA A 529 -28.28 18.19 25.01
N LYS A 530 -27.52 18.85 25.90
CA LYS A 530 -27.68 20.28 26.20
C LYS A 530 -27.48 21.20 25.00
N GLU A 531 -26.61 20.83 24.06
CA GLU A 531 -26.34 21.67 22.86
C GLU A 531 -27.47 21.57 21.82
N TYR A 532 -28.41 20.64 21.98
CA TYR A 532 -29.50 20.36 21.04
C TYR A 532 -30.87 20.84 21.54
N GLU A 533 -31.02 21.19 22.83
CA GLU A 533 -32.30 21.55 23.48
C GLU A 533 -33.04 22.73 22.84
N ASP A 534 -32.31 23.64 22.21
CA ASP A 534 -32.86 24.83 21.56
C ASP A 534 -33.29 24.60 20.10
N ASP A 535 -32.74 23.60 19.42
CA ASP A 535 -32.86 23.40 17.95
C ASP A 535 -33.57 22.08 17.58
N TYR A 536 -33.64 21.09 18.50
CA TYR A 536 -34.13 19.75 18.21
C TYR A 536 -35.03 19.22 19.37
N ASP A 537 -36.01 18.35 19.02
CA ASP A 537 -36.79 17.57 19.94
C ASP A 537 -36.10 16.26 20.37
#